data_6fa262679a97d2ce9c5b3069323fbad1
#
_entry.id   6fa262679a97d2ce9c5b3069323fbad1
#
_cell.length_a   1.000
_cell.length_b   1.000
_cell.length_c   1.000
_cell.angle_alpha   90.00
_cell.angle_beta   90.00
_cell.angle_gamma   90.00
#
_symmetry.space_group_name_H-M   'P 1'
#
loop_
_entity.id
_entity.type
_entity.pdbx_description
1 polymer ?
#
loop_
_entity_poly.entity_id
_entity_poly.type
_entity_poly.pdbx_seq_one_letter_code
_entity_poly.pdbx_strand_id
1 'polypeptide(L)'
;MNMEQIIDPVEVSLIEAELTPEKKLGDTNKGGNELYDVTWHNSPNTVREIGRLREVSYRDAGASSGKSMDLDEYDTMEEPYHQIIVWDPEAKAIIGGYRYILGTNVKLKDDGQPNITSSHLYHFSDPFISDYLPHVMELGRSFVAPDYQSSKAGAKSLFTMDNLWDGISTVILQYPNTWYFLGKMTIYPSYDLTARNLIIHFLKKHFNDDQVLVKPKNEIIVSDNPRLMDLILFEDDLKKDYRILKDAVHKLGTKIPPLVNSYINISSTMKMLGSCINDELGDAIETGIMICYDELYDEKKDRHMEAFVKNKLKTIRKKYPHTTEVAMAKLREQIAKKRLRALQKFQKQIKLKQSPDIEFH
;
A
#
# COMPACT_ATOMS: atom_id res chain seq x y z
N MET A 1 -24.76 2.86 -12.74
CA MET A 1 -24.91 3.70 -11.54
C MET A 1 -25.12 5.14 -11.95
N ASN A 2 -26.07 5.87 -11.34
CA ASN A 2 -26.12 7.33 -11.51
C ASN A 2 -24.93 7.92 -10.78
N MET A 3 -24.01 8.57 -11.50
CA MET A 3 -22.87 9.26 -10.90
C MET A 3 -23.34 10.58 -10.31
N GLU A 4 -23.04 10.81 -9.03
CA GLU A 4 -23.26 12.11 -8.39
C GLU A 4 -22.28 13.15 -8.95
N GLN A 5 -22.67 14.41 -8.89
CA GLN A 5 -21.74 15.52 -9.18
C GLN A 5 -20.65 15.54 -8.09
N ILE A 6 -19.38 15.61 -8.53
CA ILE A 6 -18.26 15.75 -7.60
C ILE A 6 -18.35 17.12 -6.92
N ILE A 7 -18.04 17.17 -5.62
CA ILE A 7 -17.99 18.43 -4.87
C ILE A 7 -16.97 19.40 -5.46
N ASP A 8 -17.17 20.69 -5.23
CA ASP A 8 -16.18 21.70 -5.57
C ASP A 8 -14.87 21.50 -4.76
N PRO A 9 -13.72 21.95 -5.30
CA PRO A 9 -12.46 21.94 -4.55
C PRO A 9 -12.60 22.66 -3.20
N VAL A 10 -12.00 22.09 -2.17
CA VAL A 10 -11.95 22.72 -0.85
C VAL A 10 -11.02 23.94 -0.91
N GLU A 11 -11.41 25.03 -0.27
CA GLU A 11 -10.59 26.23 -0.20
C GLU A 11 -9.19 25.92 0.37
N VAL A 12 -8.15 26.31 -0.38
CA VAL A 12 -6.75 26.02 -0.04
C VAL A 12 -6.37 26.53 1.35
N SER A 13 -6.88 27.69 1.73
CA SER A 13 -6.63 28.30 3.05
C SER A 13 -7.10 27.41 4.21
N LEU A 14 -8.18 26.64 4.04
CA LEU A 14 -8.67 25.70 5.04
C LEU A 14 -7.74 24.50 5.16
N ILE A 15 -7.22 24.00 4.03
CA ILE A 15 -6.26 22.91 4.00
C ILE A 15 -4.95 23.35 4.67
N GLU A 16 -4.39 24.51 4.27
CA GLU A 16 -3.16 25.05 4.87
C GLU A 16 -3.29 25.24 6.38
N ALA A 17 -4.45 25.68 6.86
CA ALA A 17 -4.70 25.85 8.30
C ALA A 17 -4.68 24.51 9.08
N GLU A 18 -5.02 23.40 8.42
CA GLU A 18 -5.01 22.07 9.01
C GLU A 18 -3.65 21.36 8.91
N LEU A 19 -2.77 21.73 7.96
CA LEU A 19 -1.46 21.14 7.75
C LEU A 19 -0.41 21.73 8.71
N THR A 20 -0.58 21.47 10.00
CA THR A 20 0.28 22.00 11.06
C THR A 20 1.61 21.25 11.18
N PRO A 21 2.65 21.85 11.80
CA PRO A 21 3.96 21.19 11.98
C PRO A 21 3.88 19.85 12.73
N GLU A 22 2.92 19.67 13.63
CA GLU A 22 2.74 18.45 14.43
C GLU A 22 2.29 17.26 13.56
N LYS A 23 1.58 17.53 12.46
CA LYS A 23 1.10 16.53 11.52
C LYS A 23 2.12 16.24 10.41
N LYS A 24 3.16 17.07 10.31
CA LYS A 24 4.20 16.90 9.29
C LYS A 24 5.10 15.73 9.61
N LEU A 25 5.08 14.71 8.75
CA LEU A 25 5.99 13.55 8.81
C LEU A 25 7.41 13.93 8.40
N GLY A 26 7.55 14.89 7.48
CA GLY A 26 8.82 15.37 6.97
C GLY A 26 8.74 15.86 5.54
N ASP A 27 9.91 15.97 4.89
CA ASP A 27 10.03 16.31 3.49
C ASP A 27 10.33 15.05 2.67
N THR A 28 9.91 15.05 1.41
CA THR A 28 10.21 13.97 0.45
C THR A 28 11.70 13.98 0.06
N ASN A 29 12.20 12.84 -0.42
CA ASN A 29 13.58 12.75 -0.92
C ASN A 29 13.81 13.63 -2.14
N LYS A 30 12.81 13.74 -3.01
CA LYS A 30 12.86 14.46 -4.28
C LYS A 30 11.57 15.26 -4.49
N GLY A 31 11.67 16.30 -5.30
CA GLY A 31 10.51 17.10 -5.70
C GLY A 31 10.19 18.28 -4.77
N GLY A 32 10.84 18.40 -3.61
CA GLY A 32 10.62 19.50 -2.68
C GLY A 32 9.25 19.51 -2.00
N ASN A 33 8.58 18.34 -1.97
CA ASN A 33 7.26 18.19 -1.41
C ASN A 33 7.33 17.84 0.09
N GLU A 34 6.21 18.01 0.76
CA GLU A 34 6.05 17.74 2.18
C GLU A 34 5.12 16.54 2.41
N LEU A 35 5.37 15.79 3.47
CA LEU A 35 4.58 14.64 3.87
C LEU A 35 3.80 14.97 5.14
N TYR A 36 2.50 14.70 5.14
CA TYR A 36 1.65 14.88 6.31
C TYR A 36 0.87 13.61 6.61
N ASP A 37 0.55 13.43 7.89
CA ASP A 37 -0.33 12.40 8.42
C ASP A 37 -1.54 13.06 9.07
N VAL A 38 -2.71 12.87 8.49
CA VAL A 38 -3.95 13.52 8.91
C VAL A 38 -5.08 12.52 9.08
N THR A 39 -6.09 12.87 9.86
CA THR A 39 -7.32 12.10 10.05
C THR A 39 -8.54 12.99 9.89
N TRP A 40 -9.71 12.39 9.72
CA TRP A 40 -10.98 13.13 9.71
C TRP A 40 -11.15 14.03 10.94
N HIS A 41 -10.77 13.54 12.13
CA HIS A 41 -10.98 14.26 13.38
C HIS A 41 -10.06 15.48 13.56
N ASN A 42 -8.89 15.47 12.93
CA ASN A 42 -7.92 16.55 13.11
C ASN A 42 -7.74 17.44 11.87
N SER A 43 -8.30 17.03 10.71
CA SER A 43 -8.14 17.72 9.43
C SER A 43 -9.32 17.44 8.49
N PRO A 44 -10.56 17.75 8.89
CA PRO A 44 -11.76 17.36 8.13
C PRO A 44 -11.81 17.99 6.74
N ASN A 45 -11.34 19.22 6.56
CA ASN A 45 -11.30 19.88 5.24
C ASN A 45 -10.28 19.21 4.32
N THR A 46 -9.11 18.87 4.83
CA THR A 46 -8.08 18.13 4.10
C THR A 46 -8.59 16.76 3.68
N VAL A 47 -9.28 16.03 4.57
CA VAL A 47 -9.83 14.70 4.24
C VAL A 47 -10.98 14.81 3.24
N ARG A 48 -11.79 15.86 3.27
CA ARG A 48 -12.80 16.12 2.22
C ARG A 48 -12.16 16.34 0.85
N GLU A 49 -11.08 17.12 0.78
CA GLU A 49 -10.34 17.31 -0.47
C GLU A 49 -9.70 16.00 -0.95
N ILE A 50 -9.16 15.19 -0.05
CA ILE A 50 -8.67 13.83 -0.37
C ILE A 50 -9.79 12.99 -0.98
N GLY A 51 -10.98 12.98 -0.38
CA GLY A 51 -12.14 12.27 -0.90
C GLY A 51 -12.55 12.74 -2.29
N ARG A 52 -12.52 14.05 -2.54
CA ARG A 52 -12.77 14.64 -3.86
C ARG A 52 -11.72 14.19 -4.88
N LEU A 53 -10.43 14.29 -4.56
CA LEU A 53 -9.34 13.93 -5.46
C LEU A 53 -9.30 12.42 -5.74
N ARG A 54 -9.66 11.58 -4.79
CA ARG A 54 -9.84 10.12 -4.99
C ARG A 54 -10.92 9.87 -6.02
N GLU A 55 -12.11 10.45 -5.84
CA GLU A 55 -13.23 10.24 -6.75
C GLU A 55 -12.90 10.73 -8.17
N VAL A 56 -12.27 11.90 -8.31
CA VAL A 56 -11.79 12.40 -9.62
C VAL A 56 -10.82 11.41 -10.25
N SER A 57 -9.80 10.99 -9.50
CA SER A 57 -8.75 10.09 -10.01
C SER A 57 -9.28 8.71 -10.39
N TYR A 58 -10.23 8.18 -9.63
CA TYR A 58 -10.81 6.86 -9.87
C TYR A 58 -11.80 6.89 -11.03
N ARG A 59 -12.58 7.97 -11.21
CA ARG A 59 -13.43 8.14 -12.42
C ARG A 59 -12.60 8.19 -13.68
N ASP A 60 -11.47 8.92 -13.64
CA ASP A 60 -10.55 9.01 -14.78
C ASP A 60 -9.93 7.64 -15.12
N ALA A 61 -9.69 6.81 -14.10
CA ALA A 61 -9.18 5.45 -14.27
C ALA A 61 -10.28 4.40 -14.64
N GLY A 62 -11.55 4.80 -14.70
CA GLY A 62 -12.66 3.91 -15.06
C GLY A 62 -13.22 3.07 -13.92
N ALA A 63 -12.90 3.39 -12.66
CA ALA A 63 -13.51 2.77 -11.48
C ALA A 63 -13.70 3.83 -10.40
N SER A 64 -14.91 3.95 -9.89
CA SER A 64 -15.25 4.95 -8.88
C SER A 64 -16.36 4.46 -7.97
N SER A 65 -16.52 5.13 -6.84
CA SER A 65 -17.68 4.90 -5.97
C SER A 65 -18.98 5.45 -6.56
N GLY A 66 -18.89 6.34 -7.55
CA GLY A 66 -20.02 7.07 -8.12
C GLY A 66 -20.57 8.18 -7.23
N LYS A 67 -20.01 8.37 -6.04
CA LYS A 67 -20.39 9.38 -5.05
C LYS A 67 -19.80 10.74 -5.38
N SER A 68 -20.27 11.78 -4.71
CA SER A 68 -19.73 13.13 -4.85
C SER A 68 -18.31 13.29 -4.32
N MET A 69 -17.87 12.38 -3.46
CA MET A 69 -16.49 12.19 -2.97
C MET A 69 -16.30 10.75 -2.47
N ASP A 70 -15.11 10.18 -2.65
CA ASP A 70 -14.75 8.83 -2.16
C ASP A 70 -14.35 8.89 -0.69
N LEU A 71 -15.33 8.93 0.18
CA LEU A 71 -15.20 8.72 1.62
C LEU A 71 -16.14 7.60 2.06
N ASP A 72 -15.68 6.81 3.00
CA ASP A 72 -16.44 5.71 3.62
C ASP A 72 -16.41 5.80 5.16
N GLU A 73 -17.05 4.85 5.82
CA GLU A 73 -17.12 4.78 7.28
C GLU A 73 -15.73 4.68 7.92
N TYR A 74 -14.79 4.01 7.26
CA TYR A 74 -13.42 3.84 7.75
C TYR A 74 -12.63 5.16 7.76
N ASP A 75 -13.00 6.12 6.92
CA ASP A 75 -12.39 7.45 6.94
C ASP A 75 -12.89 8.30 8.12
N THR A 76 -14.10 8.00 8.69
CA THR A 76 -14.80 8.88 9.63
C THR A 76 -15.16 8.23 10.99
N MET A 77 -14.96 6.91 11.15
CA MET A 77 -15.25 6.19 12.40
C MET A 77 -14.44 6.73 13.59
N GLU A 78 -14.71 6.26 14.81
CA GLU A 78 -14.07 6.70 16.05
C GLU A 78 -12.55 6.62 16.00
N GLU A 79 -12.01 5.47 15.55
CA GLU A 79 -10.59 5.25 15.28
C GLU A 79 -10.41 5.18 13.75
N PRO A 80 -10.34 6.33 13.06
CA PRO A 80 -10.38 6.37 11.61
C PRO A 80 -9.05 5.96 11.00
N TYR A 81 -9.08 5.60 9.73
CA TYR A 81 -7.87 5.49 8.96
C TYR A 81 -7.15 6.83 8.87
N HIS A 82 -5.85 6.78 9.02
CA HIS A 82 -4.95 7.88 8.74
C HIS A 82 -4.78 8.09 7.24
N GLN A 83 -4.49 9.32 6.85
CA GLN A 83 -4.22 9.71 5.48
C GLN A 83 -2.79 10.24 5.38
N ILE A 84 -1.91 9.52 4.70
CA ILE A 84 -0.61 10.02 4.29
C ILE A 84 -0.83 10.83 3.02
N ILE A 85 -0.46 12.09 3.01
CA ILE A 85 -0.52 12.94 1.82
C ILE A 85 0.84 13.50 1.45
N VAL A 86 1.02 13.68 0.14
CA VAL A 86 2.11 14.44 -0.44
C VAL A 86 1.55 15.82 -0.79
N TRP A 87 2.07 16.85 -0.14
CA TRP A 87 1.71 18.25 -0.32
C TRP A 87 2.79 18.97 -1.12
N ASP A 88 2.41 19.66 -2.18
CA ASP A 88 3.26 20.60 -2.92
C ASP A 88 3.11 21.99 -2.29
N PRO A 89 4.09 22.50 -1.54
CA PRO A 89 3.97 23.81 -0.88
C PRO A 89 4.03 24.98 -1.86
N GLU A 90 4.59 24.78 -3.06
CA GLU A 90 4.67 25.81 -4.10
C GLU A 90 3.35 25.94 -4.86
N ALA A 91 2.78 24.81 -5.29
CA ALA A 91 1.48 24.78 -5.96
C ALA A 91 0.31 24.85 -4.99
N LYS A 92 0.57 24.67 -3.68
CA LYS A 92 -0.46 24.59 -2.62
C LYS A 92 -1.52 23.54 -2.93
N ALA A 93 -1.07 22.32 -3.26
CA ALA A 93 -1.93 21.25 -3.74
C ALA A 93 -1.54 19.89 -3.16
N ILE A 94 -2.53 19.02 -2.95
CA ILE A 94 -2.33 17.61 -2.64
C ILE A 94 -2.00 16.89 -3.94
N ILE A 95 -0.79 16.34 -4.04
CA ILE A 95 -0.31 15.59 -5.21
C ILE A 95 -0.89 14.17 -5.25
N GLY A 96 -1.03 13.56 -4.07
CA GLY A 96 -1.51 12.20 -3.94
C GLY A 96 -1.49 11.75 -2.48
N GLY A 97 -1.95 10.52 -2.24
CA GLY A 97 -2.01 10.00 -0.89
C GLY A 97 -2.28 8.50 -0.83
N TYR A 98 -2.18 8.00 0.39
CA TYR A 98 -2.60 6.66 0.83
C TYR A 98 -3.35 6.78 2.14
N ARG A 99 -4.36 5.93 2.34
CA ARG A 99 -4.87 5.73 3.69
C ARG A 99 -4.28 4.49 4.33
N TYR A 100 -4.13 4.51 5.65
CA TYR A 100 -3.62 3.36 6.39
C TYR A 100 -4.26 3.25 7.78
N ILE A 101 -4.23 2.04 8.32
CA ILE A 101 -4.46 1.76 9.73
C ILE A 101 -3.40 0.80 10.25
N LEU A 102 -2.94 1.01 11.47
CA LEU A 102 -2.07 0.05 12.17
C LEU A 102 -2.92 -1.05 12.77
N GLY A 103 -2.51 -2.30 12.63
CA GLY A 103 -3.22 -3.43 13.19
C GLY A 103 -3.38 -3.38 14.71
N THR A 104 -2.51 -2.64 15.42
CA THR A 104 -2.65 -2.37 16.87
C THR A 104 -3.85 -1.48 17.20
N ASN A 105 -4.38 -0.74 16.23
CA ASN A 105 -5.54 0.15 16.40
C ASN A 105 -6.83 -0.47 15.87
N VAL A 106 -6.74 -1.67 15.29
CA VAL A 106 -7.88 -2.36 14.70
C VAL A 106 -8.72 -3.00 15.82
N LYS A 107 -9.99 -2.64 15.87
CA LYS A 107 -11.00 -3.34 16.70
C LYS A 107 -11.49 -4.58 15.96
N LEU A 108 -11.87 -5.63 16.69
CA LEU A 108 -12.56 -6.77 16.09
C LEU A 108 -14.06 -6.50 16.06
N LYS A 109 -14.73 -7.01 15.01
CA LYS A 109 -16.19 -7.03 14.88
C LYS A 109 -16.78 -8.13 15.77
N ASP A 110 -18.11 -8.18 15.89
CA ASP A 110 -18.82 -9.19 16.67
C ASP A 110 -18.57 -10.63 16.17
N ASP A 111 -18.26 -10.79 14.89
CA ASP A 111 -17.88 -12.07 14.26
C ASP A 111 -16.41 -12.46 14.47
N GLY A 112 -15.66 -11.68 15.27
CA GLY A 112 -14.24 -11.88 15.51
C GLY A 112 -13.32 -11.42 14.39
N GLN A 113 -13.85 -10.94 13.25
CA GLN A 113 -13.03 -10.46 12.14
C GLN A 113 -12.52 -9.03 12.38
N PRO A 114 -11.35 -8.67 11.84
CA PRO A 114 -10.82 -7.32 11.96
C PRO A 114 -11.75 -6.29 11.33
N ASN A 115 -11.98 -5.15 11.98
CA ASN A 115 -12.75 -4.04 11.41
C ASN A 115 -11.87 -3.20 10.49
N ILE A 116 -11.54 -3.75 9.33
CA ILE A 116 -10.70 -3.14 8.29
C ILE A 116 -11.35 -3.28 6.91
N THR A 117 -10.91 -2.46 5.95
CA THR A 117 -11.52 -2.44 4.62
C THR A 117 -11.38 -3.76 3.87
N SER A 118 -10.29 -4.49 4.07
CA SER A 118 -10.11 -5.80 3.45
C SER A 118 -11.08 -6.86 3.99
N SER A 119 -11.67 -6.69 5.18
CA SER A 119 -12.64 -7.62 5.75
C SER A 119 -13.98 -7.67 5.01
N HIS A 120 -14.24 -6.71 4.11
CA HIS A 120 -15.36 -6.83 3.16
C HIS A 120 -15.15 -8.01 2.22
N LEU A 121 -13.95 -8.17 1.69
CA LEU A 121 -13.61 -9.13 0.65
C LEU A 121 -12.96 -10.41 1.16
N TYR A 122 -12.33 -10.37 2.33
CA TYR A 122 -11.50 -11.46 2.84
C TYR A 122 -11.95 -11.92 4.22
N HIS A 123 -11.68 -13.18 4.51
CA HIS A 123 -11.77 -13.80 5.81
C HIS A 123 -10.36 -14.03 6.36
N PHE A 124 -10.13 -13.59 7.58
CA PHE A 124 -8.84 -13.68 8.27
C PHE A 124 -8.86 -14.85 9.25
N SER A 125 -7.82 -15.69 9.21
CA SER A 125 -7.70 -16.81 10.14
C SER A 125 -7.34 -16.36 11.56
N ASP A 126 -7.64 -17.18 12.57
CA ASP A 126 -7.27 -16.91 13.95
C ASP A 126 -5.76 -16.67 14.12
N PRO A 127 -4.86 -17.48 13.48
CA PRO A 127 -3.43 -17.18 13.51
C PRO A 127 -3.06 -15.82 12.90
N PHE A 128 -3.76 -15.39 11.83
CA PHE A 128 -3.52 -14.03 11.32
C PHE A 128 -3.92 -12.97 12.35
N ILE A 129 -5.10 -13.12 12.94
CA ILE A 129 -5.64 -12.13 13.89
C ILE A 129 -4.78 -12.05 15.14
N SER A 130 -4.40 -13.21 15.72
CA SER A 130 -3.65 -13.26 16.97
C SER A 130 -2.18 -12.90 16.83
N ASP A 131 -1.54 -13.34 15.74
CA ASP A 131 -0.09 -13.27 15.62
C ASP A 131 0.40 -12.23 14.61
N TYR A 132 -0.30 -12.03 13.49
CA TYR A 132 0.15 -11.12 12.43
C TYR A 132 -0.49 -9.72 12.52
N LEU A 133 -1.80 -9.64 12.79
CA LEU A 133 -2.53 -8.35 12.77
C LEU A 133 -1.85 -7.26 13.61
N PRO A 134 -1.34 -7.49 14.84
CA PRO A 134 -0.64 -6.45 15.61
C PRO A 134 0.62 -5.88 14.93
N HIS A 135 1.12 -6.57 13.90
CA HIS A 135 2.33 -6.23 13.17
C HIS A 135 2.07 -5.77 11.74
N VAL A 136 0.81 -5.58 11.39
CA VAL A 136 0.34 -5.19 10.06
C VAL A 136 0.04 -3.70 10.02
N MET A 137 0.31 -3.08 8.87
CA MET A 137 -0.25 -1.82 8.42
C MET A 137 -1.10 -2.10 7.18
N GLU A 138 -2.42 -1.98 7.28
CA GLU A 138 -3.25 -2.03 6.08
C GLU A 138 -3.14 -0.71 5.32
N LEU A 139 -2.92 -0.82 4.01
CA LEU A 139 -2.80 0.28 3.07
C LEU A 139 -3.96 0.22 2.07
N GLY A 140 -4.53 1.36 1.74
CA GLY A 140 -5.61 1.42 0.75
C GLY A 140 -5.78 2.79 0.13
N ARG A 141 -6.72 2.88 -0.80
CA ARG A 141 -7.13 4.14 -1.43
C ARG A 141 -5.95 4.99 -1.93
N SER A 142 -4.95 4.33 -2.55
CA SER A 142 -3.86 5.06 -3.19
C SER A 142 -4.38 5.90 -4.35
N PHE A 143 -3.95 7.14 -4.43
CA PHE A 143 -4.26 7.99 -5.57
C PHE A 143 -3.11 8.94 -5.88
N VAL A 144 -3.06 9.36 -7.13
CA VAL A 144 -2.27 10.50 -7.61
C VAL A 144 -3.26 11.45 -8.27
N ALA A 145 -3.24 12.70 -7.90
CA ALA A 145 -4.13 13.70 -8.49
C ALA A 145 -3.91 13.78 -10.02
N PRO A 146 -4.97 13.90 -10.85
CA PRO A 146 -4.87 13.79 -12.31
C PRO A 146 -3.83 14.71 -12.93
N ASP A 147 -3.68 15.93 -12.41
CA ASP A 147 -2.70 16.90 -12.88
C ASP A 147 -1.25 16.45 -12.71
N TYR A 148 -1.02 15.45 -11.84
CA TYR A 148 0.31 14.89 -11.54
C TYR A 148 0.52 13.47 -12.08
N GLN A 149 -0.43 12.92 -12.83
CA GLN A 149 -0.33 11.56 -13.41
C GLN A 149 0.39 11.53 -14.77
N SER A 150 0.40 12.64 -15.49
CA SER A 150 0.91 12.68 -16.86
C SER A 150 2.30 13.31 -16.97
N SER A 151 3.01 12.98 -18.07
CA SER A 151 4.27 13.66 -18.44
C SER A 151 4.12 15.18 -18.63
N LYS A 152 2.88 15.68 -18.76
CA LYS A 152 2.57 17.12 -18.82
C LYS A 152 2.88 17.86 -17.52
N ALA A 153 2.85 17.17 -16.38
CA ALA A 153 3.21 17.74 -15.07
C ALA A 153 4.74 17.88 -14.86
N GLY A 154 5.54 17.55 -15.88
CA GLY A 154 7.00 17.71 -15.85
C GLY A 154 7.70 16.82 -14.83
N ALA A 155 8.78 17.32 -14.23
CA ALA A 155 9.61 16.56 -13.30
C ALA A 155 8.86 16.17 -12.00
N LYS A 156 7.80 16.90 -11.61
CA LYS A 156 7.02 16.61 -10.40
C LYS A 156 6.26 15.28 -10.52
N SER A 157 5.72 14.93 -11.70
CA SER A 157 5.02 13.66 -11.90
C SER A 157 5.93 12.43 -11.79
N LEU A 158 7.20 12.58 -12.15
CA LEU A 158 8.18 11.49 -12.11
C LEU A 158 8.45 10.98 -10.69
N PHE A 159 8.26 11.82 -9.68
CA PHE A 159 8.58 11.49 -8.29
C PHE A 159 7.35 11.20 -7.43
N THR A 160 6.13 11.36 -7.96
CA THR A 160 4.91 11.25 -7.15
C THR A 160 4.78 9.89 -6.47
N MET A 161 4.97 8.80 -7.22
CA MET A 161 4.92 7.45 -6.65
C MET A 161 6.05 7.20 -5.64
N ASP A 162 7.26 7.69 -5.90
CA ASP A 162 8.37 7.61 -4.95
C ASP A 162 8.08 8.39 -3.67
N ASN A 163 7.50 9.59 -3.79
CA ASN A 163 7.13 10.42 -2.65
C ASN A 163 6.05 9.77 -1.78
N LEU A 164 5.10 9.06 -2.38
CA LEU A 164 4.12 8.27 -1.63
C LEU A 164 4.79 7.16 -0.82
N TRP A 165 5.75 6.45 -1.41
CA TRP A 165 6.53 5.43 -0.70
C TRP A 165 7.45 6.03 0.38
N ASP A 166 7.97 7.25 0.21
CA ASP A 166 8.69 7.98 1.26
C ASP A 166 7.79 8.19 2.48
N GLY A 167 6.51 8.55 2.26
CA GLY A 167 5.51 8.71 3.31
C GLY A 167 5.22 7.40 4.04
N ILE A 168 4.89 6.34 3.30
CA ILE A 168 4.62 5.00 3.85
C ILE A 168 5.81 4.50 4.67
N SER A 169 7.04 4.64 4.13
CA SER A 169 8.25 4.22 4.80
C SER A 169 8.53 5.05 6.05
N THR A 170 8.22 6.36 6.01
CA THR A 170 8.37 7.23 7.19
C THR A 170 7.43 6.77 8.32
N VAL A 171 6.20 6.40 8.01
CA VAL A 171 5.25 5.90 9.02
C VAL A 171 5.71 4.56 9.57
N ILE A 172 5.96 3.54 8.74
CA ILE A 172 6.31 2.20 9.23
C ILE A 172 7.61 2.18 10.06
N LEU A 173 8.56 3.06 9.74
CA LEU A 173 9.81 3.19 10.49
C LEU A 173 9.64 3.85 11.86
N GLN A 174 8.54 4.56 12.09
CA GLN A 174 8.16 5.07 13.43
C GLN A 174 7.62 3.96 14.33
N TYR A 175 7.09 2.87 13.75
CA TYR A 175 6.51 1.74 14.46
C TYR A 175 7.39 0.48 14.31
N PRO A 176 8.39 0.29 15.18
CA PRO A 176 9.42 -0.74 14.99
C PRO A 176 8.91 -2.19 15.06
N ASN A 177 7.70 -2.39 15.57
CA ASN A 177 7.05 -3.71 15.65
C ASN A 177 6.01 -3.93 14.55
N THR A 178 5.88 -2.99 13.60
CA THR A 178 5.05 -3.15 12.40
C THR A 178 5.97 -3.54 11.25
N TRP A 179 5.75 -4.73 10.69
CA TRP A 179 6.62 -5.30 9.64
C TRP A 179 5.93 -5.54 8.33
N TYR A 180 4.61 -5.73 8.35
CA TYR A 180 3.87 -6.15 7.18
C TYR A 180 2.97 -5.05 6.65
N PHE A 181 2.97 -4.90 5.34
CA PHE A 181 1.92 -4.19 4.62
C PHE A 181 0.86 -5.20 4.17
N LEU A 182 -0.40 -4.89 4.43
CA LEU A 182 -1.56 -5.56 3.87
C LEU A 182 -2.21 -4.61 2.88
N GLY A 183 -2.50 -5.06 1.67
CA GLY A 183 -3.14 -4.22 0.67
C GLY A 183 -3.76 -5.04 -0.44
N LYS A 184 -4.27 -4.35 -1.45
CA LYS A 184 -4.93 -4.96 -2.60
C LYS A 184 -4.41 -4.39 -3.89
N MET A 185 -4.26 -5.25 -4.91
CA MET A 185 -4.02 -4.85 -6.29
C MET A 185 -5.33 -4.92 -7.06
N THR A 186 -5.68 -3.83 -7.73
CA THR A 186 -6.93 -3.72 -8.48
C THR A 186 -6.67 -3.91 -9.97
N ILE A 187 -7.46 -4.76 -10.62
CA ILE A 187 -7.55 -4.91 -12.07
C ILE A 187 -8.99 -4.63 -12.47
N TYR A 188 -9.18 -3.63 -13.32
CA TYR A 188 -10.51 -3.18 -13.71
C TYR A 188 -11.22 -4.15 -14.68
N PRO A 189 -12.56 -4.20 -14.70
CA PRO A 189 -13.32 -5.09 -15.57
C PRO A 189 -13.09 -4.85 -17.07
N SER A 190 -12.70 -3.63 -17.46
CA SER A 190 -12.37 -3.27 -18.84
C SER A 190 -11.02 -3.84 -19.32
N TYR A 191 -10.21 -4.41 -18.40
CA TYR A 191 -8.92 -4.99 -18.74
C TYR A 191 -9.11 -6.33 -19.48
N ASP A 192 -8.19 -6.64 -20.43
CA ASP A 192 -8.24 -7.89 -21.19
C ASP A 192 -8.29 -9.11 -20.27
N LEU A 193 -9.28 -9.98 -20.52
CA LEU A 193 -9.56 -11.14 -19.66
C LEU A 193 -8.40 -12.14 -19.62
N THR A 194 -7.77 -12.41 -20.77
CA THR A 194 -6.66 -13.35 -20.89
C THR A 194 -5.41 -12.80 -20.19
N ALA A 195 -5.13 -11.53 -20.40
CA ALA A 195 -4.01 -10.84 -19.73
C ALA A 195 -4.22 -10.81 -18.22
N ARG A 196 -5.44 -10.52 -17.73
CA ARG A 196 -5.80 -10.59 -16.32
C ARG A 196 -5.55 -11.99 -15.74
N ASN A 197 -6.04 -13.01 -16.42
CA ASN A 197 -5.91 -14.39 -15.98
C ASN A 197 -4.44 -14.84 -15.93
N LEU A 198 -3.61 -14.43 -16.90
CA LEU A 198 -2.17 -14.68 -16.89
C LEU A 198 -1.47 -13.99 -15.71
N ILE A 199 -1.86 -12.74 -15.40
CA ILE A 199 -1.31 -12.01 -14.23
C ILE A 199 -1.67 -12.74 -12.94
N ILE A 200 -2.92 -13.13 -12.74
CA ILE A 200 -3.39 -13.83 -11.54
C ILE A 200 -2.69 -15.19 -11.41
N HIS A 201 -2.55 -15.93 -12.51
CA HIS A 201 -1.84 -17.21 -12.52
C HIS A 201 -0.35 -17.04 -12.15
N PHE A 202 0.31 -16.02 -12.71
CA PHE A 202 1.69 -15.67 -12.34
C PHE A 202 1.83 -15.35 -10.85
N LEU A 203 0.91 -14.54 -10.31
CA LEU A 203 0.92 -14.19 -8.90
C LEU A 203 0.71 -15.42 -8.01
N LYS A 204 -0.22 -16.30 -8.37
CA LYS A 204 -0.46 -17.56 -7.66
C LYS A 204 0.73 -18.50 -7.71
N LYS A 205 1.42 -18.58 -8.85
CA LYS A 205 2.61 -19.45 -9.03
C LYS A 205 3.78 -18.99 -8.17
N HIS A 206 4.07 -17.70 -8.13
CA HIS A 206 5.30 -17.17 -7.54
C HIS A 206 5.16 -16.58 -6.15
N PHE A 207 3.93 -16.27 -5.71
CA PHE A 207 3.67 -15.56 -4.46
C PHE A 207 2.59 -16.21 -3.59
N ASN A 208 2.31 -17.50 -3.80
CA ASN A 208 1.29 -18.20 -3.02
C ASN A 208 1.54 -18.10 -1.51
N ASP A 209 0.46 -17.93 -0.73
CA ASP A 209 0.53 -18.03 0.73
C ASP A 209 0.23 -19.47 1.18
N ASP A 210 1.28 -20.28 1.36
CA ASP A 210 1.15 -21.67 1.78
C ASP A 210 0.55 -21.82 3.19
N GLN A 211 0.58 -20.76 4.00
CA GLN A 211 0.00 -20.77 5.36
C GLN A 211 -1.51 -20.51 5.35
N VAL A 212 -2.03 -20.02 4.23
CA VAL A 212 -3.45 -19.66 4.06
C VAL A 212 -3.95 -18.77 5.20
N LEU A 213 -3.18 -17.74 5.53
CA LEU A 213 -3.49 -16.80 6.61
C LEU A 213 -4.76 -15.99 6.35
N VAL A 214 -5.07 -15.74 5.08
CA VAL A 214 -6.22 -14.96 4.63
C VAL A 214 -6.82 -15.61 3.40
N LYS A 215 -8.15 -15.65 3.31
CA LYS A 215 -8.89 -16.22 2.18
C LYS A 215 -9.88 -15.24 1.61
N PRO A 216 -10.05 -15.15 0.27
CA PRO A 216 -11.17 -14.44 -0.33
C PRO A 216 -12.50 -15.08 0.11
N LYS A 217 -13.51 -14.25 0.40
CA LYS A 217 -14.88 -14.72 0.68
C LYS A 217 -15.52 -15.31 -0.58
N ASN A 218 -15.31 -14.66 -1.73
CA ASN A 218 -15.79 -15.04 -3.03
C ASN A 218 -14.61 -15.09 -4.00
N GLU A 219 -13.81 -16.17 -3.93
CA GLU A 219 -12.65 -16.33 -4.80
C GLU A 219 -13.08 -16.43 -6.25
N ILE A 220 -12.42 -15.68 -7.14
CA ILE A 220 -12.65 -15.84 -8.58
C ILE A 220 -12.00 -17.12 -9.08
N ILE A 221 -12.75 -17.85 -9.90
CA ILE A 221 -12.20 -18.97 -10.65
C ILE A 221 -11.62 -18.39 -11.95
N VAL A 222 -10.33 -18.57 -12.15
CA VAL A 222 -9.68 -18.27 -13.43
C VAL A 222 -10.22 -19.29 -14.43
N SER A 223 -11.06 -18.82 -15.37
CA SER A 223 -11.83 -19.68 -16.29
C SER A 223 -10.99 -20.37 -17.37
N ASP A 224 -9.75 -19.92 -17.55
CA ASP A 224 -8.85 -20.46 -18.56
C ASP A 224 -8.17 -21.74 -18.06
N ASN A 225 -7.75 -22.59 -19.01
CA ASN A 225 -7.10 -23.86 -18.67
C ASN A 225 -5.77 -23.59 -17.95
N PRO A 226 -5.64 -23.92 -16.65
CA PRO A 226 -4.42 -23.69 -15.88
C PRO A 226 -3.18 -24.35 -16.52
N ARG A 227 -3.34 -25.52 -17.15
CA ARG A 227 -2.25 -26.21 -17.85
C ARG A 227 -1.71 -25.43 -19.04
N LEU A 228 -2.59 -24.67 -19.73
CA LEU A 228 -2.14 -23.81 -20.83
C LEU A 228 -1.32 -22.63 -20.29
N MET A 229 -1.72 -22.08 -19.15
CA MET A 229 -0.98 -21.00 -18.50
C MET A 229 0.38 -21.48 -17.98
N ASP A 230 0.46 -22.71 -17.45
CA ASP A 230 1.72 -23.35 -17.07
C ASP A 230 2.66 -23.55 -18.26
N LEU A 231 2.11 -23.82 -19.46
CA LEU A 231 2.90 -23.90 -20.68
C LEU A 231 3.43 -22.56 -21.15
N ILE A 232 2.76 -21.46 -20.83
CA ILE A 232 3.21 -20.08 -21.13
C ILE A 232 4.24 -19.64 -20.10
N LEU A 233 3.93 -19.82 -18.82
CA LEU A 233 4.78 -19.44 -17.68
C LEU A 233 5.46 -20.70 -17.14
N PHE A 234 6.44 -21.22 -17.88
CA PHE A 234 7.04 -22.54 -17.65
C PHE A 234 8.36 -22.51 -16.86
N GLU A 235 8.91 -21.31 -16.61
CA GLU A 235 10.14 -21.19 -15.86
C GLU A 235 9.86 -21.26 -14.34
N ASP A 236 10.79 -21.80 -13.57
CA ASP A 236 10.71 -21.80 -12.09
C ASP A 236 11.41 -20.58 -11.49
N ASP A 237 11.76 -19.61 -12.33
CA ASP A 237 12.43 -18.36 -11.95
C ASP A 237 11.48 -17.16 -12.11
N LEU A 238 11.24 -16.47 -11.01
CA LEU A 238 10.36 -15.30 -10.94
C LEU A 238 10.68 -14.25 -12.02
N LYS A 239 11.97 -13.94 -12.23
CA LYS A 239 12.38 -12.87 -13.16
C LYS A 239 12.20 -13.30 -14.61
N LYS A 240 12.44 -14.56 -14.91
CA LYS A 240 12.27 -15.11 -16.27
C LYS A 240 10.78 -15.18 -16.61
N ASP A 241 9.97 -15.78 -15.74
CA ASP A 241 8.51 -15.83 -15.93
C ASP A 241 7.89 -14.43 -16.01
N TYR A 242 8.42 -13.47 -15.25
CA TYR A 242 7.94 -12.09 -15.34
C TYR A 242 8.23 -11.45 -16.72
N ARG A 243 9.35 -11.77 -17.35
CA ARG A 243 9.63 -11.31 -18.74
C ARG A 243 8.65 -11.94 -19.72
N ILE A 244 8.42 -13.26 -19.60
CA ILE A 244 7.44 -13.99 -20.42
C ILE A 244 6.05 -13.39 -20.24
N LEU A 245 5.62 -13.14 -19.00
CA LEU A 245 4.34 -12.51 -18.68
C LEU A 245 4.21 -11.13 -19.38
N LYS A 246 5.23 -10.28 -19.28
CA LYS A 246 5.23 -8.95 -19.94
C LYS A 246 5.07 -9.07 -21.44
N ASP A 247 5.80 -9.97 -22.06
CA ASP A 247 5.75 -10.18 -23.51
C ASP A 247 4.39 -10.75 -23.95
N ALA A 248 3.83 -11.70 -23.18
CA ALA A 248 2.51 -12.26 -23.45
C ALA A 248 1.40 -11.20 -23.32
N VAL A 249 1.41 -10.42 -22.25
CA VAL A 249 0.45 -9.32 -22.03
C VAL A 249 0.57 -8.25 -23.12
N HIS A 250 1.80 -7.93 -23.55
CA HIS A 250 2.02 -6.97 -24.63
C HIS A 250 1.47 -7.48 -25.98
N LYS A 251 1.63 -8.77 -26.28
CA LYS A 251 1.07 -9.40 -27.49
C LYS A 251 -0.46 -9.37 -27.51
N LEU A 252 -1.11 -9.31 -26.36
CA LEU A 252 -2.56 -9.10 -26.22
C LEU A 252 -3.00 -7.63 -26.38
N GLY A 253 -2.06 -6.74 -26.77
CA GLY A 253 -2.35 -5.33 -27.01
C GLY A 253 -2.50 -4.47 -25.74
N THR A 254 -2.12 -4.99 -24.58
CA THR A 254 -2.23 -4.28 -23.30
C THR A 254 -0.90 -4.26 -22.53
N LYS A 255 -0.90 -3.72 -21.31
CA LYS A 255 0.28 -3.66 -20.43
C LYS A 255 -0.12 -4.08 -19.03
N ILE A 256 0.81 -4.68 -18.29
CA ILE A 256 0.59 -4.94 -16.85
C ILE A 256 0.27 -3.61 -16.18
N PRO A 257 -0.83 -3.54 -15.39
CA PRO A 257 -1.20 -2.30 -14.70
C PRO A 257 -0.05 -1.76 -13.86
N PRO A 258 0.21 -0.44 -13.84
CA PRO A 258 1.38 0.15 -13.19
C PRO A 258 1.52 -0.25 -11.71
N LEU A 259 0.41 -0.31 -10.97
CA LEU A 259 0.41 -0.68 -9.56
C LEU A 259 0.79 -2.16 -9.38
N VAL A 260 0.23 -3.06 -10.19
CA VAL A 260 0.57 -4.51 -10.19
C VAL A 260 2.05 -4.70 -10.51
N ASN A 261 2.55 -4.00 -11.56
CA ASN A 261 3.95 -4.01 -11.93
C ASN A 261 4.86 -3.53 -10.78
N SER A 262 4.45 -2.50 -10.05
CA SER A 262 5.19 -1.96 -8.91
C SER A 262 5.33 -2.99 -7.80
N TYR A 263 4.25 -3.66 -7.43
CA TYR A 263 4.25 -4.66 -6.35
C TYR A 263 5.03 -5.93 -6.70
N ILE A 264 4.92 -6.45 -7.92
CA ILE A 264 5.73 -7.60 -8.37
C ILE A 264 7.24 -7.32 -8.24
N ASN A 265 7.64 -6.05 -8.46
CA ASN A 265 9.05 -5.65 -8.47
C ASN A 265 9.55 -5.05 -7.15
N ILE A 266 8.82 -5.21 -6.05
CA ILE A 266 9.22 -4.62 -4.76
C ILE A 266 9.84 -5.63 -3.80
N SER A 267 9.42 -6.90 -3.87
CA SER A 267 9.89 -7.99 -3.01
C SER A 267 9.68 -9.34 -3.70
N SER A 268 10.56 -10.30 -3.46
CA SER A 268 10.38 -11.70 -3.87
C SER A 268 9.63 -12.54 -2.85
N THR A 269 9.38 -12.01 -1.65
CA THR A 269 8.70 -12.70 -0.54
C THR A 269 7.28 -12.19 -0.30
N MET A 270 6.75 -11.37 -1.23
CA MET A 270 5.34 -10.97 -1.21
C MET A 270 4.46 -12.21 -1.16
N LYS A 271 3.35 -12.15 -0.42
CA LYS A 271 2.34 -13.20 -0.39
C LYS A 271 1.08 -12.74 -1.10
N MET A 272 0.56 -13.58 -1.98
CA MET A 272 -0.75 -13.42 -2.60
C MET A 272 -1.80 -14.09 -1.71
N LEU A 273 -2.85 -13.35 -1.36
CA LEU A 273 -3.92 -13.79 -0.46
C LEU A 273 -5.21 -14.19 -1.21
N GLY A 274 -5.09 -14.40 -2.52
CA GLY A 274 -6.20 -14.72 -3.42
C GLY A 274 -6.84 -13.49 -4.06
N SER A 275 -7.70 -13.76 -5.06
CA SER A 275 -8.38 -12.72 -5.85
C SER A 275 -9.89 -12.89 -5.77
N CYS A 276 -10.61 -11.77 -5.70
CA CYS A 276 -12.08 -11.72 -5.63
C CYS A 276 -12.64 -10.53 -6.40
N ILE A 277 -13.94 -10.55 -6.64
CA ILE A 277 -14.68 -9.41 -7.21
C ILE A 277 -15.03 -8.44 -6.08
N ASN A 278 -14.81 -7.17 -6.32
CA ASN A 278 -15.23 -6.08 -5.45
C ASN A 278 -16.46 -5.38 -6.07
N ASP A 279 -17.64 -5.72 -5.58
CA ASP A 279 -18.93 -5.18 -6.01
C ASP A 279 -19.11 -3.70 -5.62
N GLU A 280 -18.44 -3.24 -4.56
CA GLU A 280 -18.45 -1.83 -4.17
C GLU A 280 -17.57 -0.95 -5.08
N LEU A 281 -16.71 -1.56 -5.91
CA LEU A 281 -15.80 -0.86 -6.81
C LEU A 281 -16.04 -1.28 -8.28
N GLY A 282 -17.32 -1.32 -8.69
CA GLY A 282 -17.71 -1.60 -10.07
C GLY A 282 -17.24 -2.95 -10.60
N ASP A 283 -17.32 -3.99 -9.78
CA ASP A 283 -16.91 -5.37 -10.08
C ASP A 283 -15.42 -5.52 -10.46
N ALA A 284 -14.58 -4.62 -9.96
CA ALA A 284 -13.14 -4.73 -10.13
C ALA A 284 -12.61 -6.01 -9.46
N ILE A 285 -11.60 -6.62 -10.08
CA ILE A 285 -10.89 -7.74 -9.46
C ILE A 285 -9.86 -7.19 -8.49
N GLU A 286 -9.99 -7.57 -7.23
CA GLU A 286 -9.01 -7.26 -6.20
C GLU A 286 -8.21 -8.50 -5.79
N THR A 287 -6.90 -8.39 -5.84
CA THR A 287 -5.96 -9.41 -5.37
C THR A 287 -5.32 -8.93 -4.07
N GLY A 288 -5.62 -9.63 -2.98
CA GLY A 288 -5.00 -9.34 -1.68
C GLY A 288 -3.52 -9.70 -1.69
N ILE A 289 -2.71 -8.83 -1.09
CA ILE A 289 -1.26 -9.04 -0.94
C ILE A 289 -0.80 -8.69 0.46
N MET A 290 0.23 -9.40 0.92
CA MET A 290 0.98 -9.07 2.13
C MET A 290 2.47 -8.98 1.81
N ILE A 291 3.12 -7.89 2.25
CA ILE A 291 4.53 -7.61 1.96
C ILE A 291 5.25 -7.31 3.26
N CYS A 292 6.38 -7.98 3.52
CA CYS A 292 7.26 -7.63 4.64
C CYS A 292 8.17 -6.48 4.24
N TYR A 293 8.12 -5.36 4.99
CA TYR A 293 8.95 -4.18 4.72
C TYR A 293 10.46 -4.48 4.80
N ASP A 294 10.85 -5.28 5.77
CA ASP A 294 12.27 -5.58 5.98
C ASP A 294 12.83 -6.58 4.94
N GLU A 295 11.94 -7.21 4.14
CA GLU A 295 12.26 -8.12 3.03
C GLU A 295 12.08 -7.47 1.64
N LEU A 296 11.84 -6.16 1.58
CA LEU A 296 11.90 -5.41 0.32
C LEU A 296 13.30 -5.50 -0.28
N TYR A 297 13.41 -5.43 -1.60
CA TYR A 297 14.72 -5.33 -2.25
C TYR A 297 15.50 -4.14 -1.68
N ASP A 298 16.79 -4.37 -1.38
CA ASP A 298 17.63 -3.39 -0.66
C ASP A 298 17.63 -2.01 -1.32
N GLU A 299 17.70 -1.96 -2.65
CA GLU A 299 17.64 -0.71 -3.43
C GLU A 299 16.36 0.10 -3.13
N LYS A 300 15.21 -0.59 -2.99
CA LYS A 300 13.93 0.06 -2.69
C LYS A 300 13.87 0.51 -1.24
N LYS A 301 14.25 -0.38 -0.34
CA LYS A 301 14.25 -0.12 1.10
C LYS A 301 15.18 1.04 1.46
N ASP A 302 16.42 1.03 0.96
CA ASP A 302 17.41 2.06 1.23
C ASP A 302 16.97 3.42 0.71
N ARG A 303 16.41 3.45 -0.50
CA ARG A 303 15.89 4.67 -1.13
C ARG A 303 14.84 5.36 -0.27
N HIS A 304 13.84 4.61 0.23
CA HIS A 304 12.73 5.17 1.00
C HIS A 304 13.07 5.38 2.48
N MET A 305 13.98 4.58 3.04
CA MET A 305 14.52 4.83 4.39
C MET A 305 15.31 6.14 4.45
N GLU A 306 15.88 6.58 3.32
CA GLU A 306 16.65 7.82 3.25
C GLU A 306 15.83 9.06 3.64
N ALA A 307 14.56 9.16 3.20
CA ALA A 307 13.67 10.26 3.58
C ALA A 307 13.51 10.33 5.09
N PHE A 308 13.17 9.21 5.72
CA PHE A 308 13.01 9.12 7.17
C PHE A 308 14.29 9.53 7.93
N VAL A 309 15.43 9.00 7.51
CA VAL A 309 16.72 9.27 8.15
C VAL A 309 17.11 10.75 8.00
N LYS A 310 16.94 11.33 6.81
CA LYS A 310 17.18 12.76 6.57
C LYS A 310 16.33 13.65 7.47
N ASN A 311 15.02 13.36 7.55
CA ASN A 311 14.09 14.14 8.38
C ASN A 311 14.43 14.01 9.87
N LYS A 312 14.73 12.81 10.34
CA LYS A 312 15.17 12.60 11.73
C LYS A 312 16.47 13.33 12.07
N LEU A 313 17.39 13.42 11.12
CA LEU A 313 18.64 14.13 11.28
C LEU A 313 18.50 15.65 11.19
N LYS A 314 17.56 16.18 10.42
CA LYS A 314 17.24 17.62 10.46
C LYS A 314 16.90 18.06 11.89
N THR A 315 16.11 17.26 12.59
CA THR A 315 15.76 17.49 14.00
C THR A 315 16.99 17.41 14.91
N ILE A 316 17.88 16.43 14.68
CA ILE A 316 19.12 16.27 15.44
C ILE A 316 20.14 17.37 15.09
N ARG A 317 20.28 17.74 13.80
CA ARG A 317 21.20 18.81 13.36
C ARG A 317 20.84 20.18 13.93
N LYS A 318 19.56 20.50 14.12
CA LYS A 318 19.16 21.70 14.87
C LYS A 318 19.76 21.72 16.28
N LYS A 319 19.88 20.52 16.89
CA LYS A 319 20.42 20.35 18.24
C LYS A 319 21.95 20.12 18.25
N TYR A 320 22.48 19.52 17.17
CA TYR A 320 23.91 19.15 17.03
C TYR A 320 24.40 19.43 15.61
N PRO A 321 24.95 20.65 15.33
CA PRO A 321 25.25 21.10 13.94
C PRO A 321 26.33 20.30 13.22
N HIS A 322 27.19 19.57 13.93
CA HIS A 322 28.31 18.83 13.36
C HIS A 322 28.04 17.36 13.02
N THR A 323 26.76 16.97 12.90
CA THR A 323 26.39 15.59 12.56
C THR A 323 26.74 15.28 11.10
N THR A 324 27.66 14.33 10.88
CA THR A 324 28.22 13.99 9.57
C THR A 324 27.42 12.87 8.87
N GLU A 325 27.69 12.63 7.57
CA GLU A 325 27.15 11.48 6.80
C GLU A 325 27.44 10.12 7.46
N VAL A 326 28.55 10.01 8.19
CA VAL A 326 28.90 8.82 8.98
C VAL A 326 27.85 8.54 10.07
N ALA A 327 27.32 9.59 10.71
CA ALA A 327 26.24 9.42 11.69
C ALA A 327 24.94 8.98 11.03
N MET A 328 24.68 9.42 9.78
CA MET A 328 23.53 8.95 8.99
C MET A 328 23.62 7.46 8.68
N ALA A 329 24.75 7.01 8.17
CA ALA A 329 24.99 5.61 7.88
C ALA A 329 24.83 4.73 9.12
N LYS A 330 25.42 5.14 10.26
CA LYS A 330 25.26 4.45 11.55
C LYS A 330 23.81 4.39 12.01
N LEU A 331 23.05 5.48 11.87
CA LEU A 331 21.64 5.51 12.27
C LEU A 331 20.80 4.56 11.42
N ARG A 332 21.01 4.53 10.10
CA ARG A 332 20.36 3.57 9.20
C ARG A 332 20.63 2.13 9.63
N GLU A 333 21.90 1.81 9.83
CA GLU A 333 22.34 0.48 10.23
C GLU A 333 21.73 0.06 11.58
N GLN A 334 21.66 0.97 12.54
CA GLN A 334 21.05 0.71 13.86
C GLN A 334 19.55 0.44 13.74
N ILE A 335 18.83 1.24 12.94
CA ILE A 335 17.38 1.05 12.69
C ILE A 335 17.15 -0.31 12.02
N ALA A 336 17.87 -0.59 10.94
CA ALA A 336 17.75 -1.84 10.19
C ALA A 336 18.05 -3.06 11.07
N LYS A 337 19.16 -3.04 11.83
CA LYS A 337 19.52 -4.13 12.75
C LYS A 337 18.49 -4.33 13.87
N LYS A 338 17.95 -3.26 14.43
CA LYS A 338 16.93 -3.37 15.49
C LYS A 338 15.65 -4.02 14.95
N ARG A 339 15.15 -3.56 13.81
CA ARG A 339 13.96 -4.12 13.16
C ARG A 339 14.17 -5.57 12.77
N LEU A 340 15.28 -5.90 12.09
CA LEU A 340 15.59 -7.26 11.65
C LEU A 340 15.66 -8.24 12.83
N ARG A 341 16.28 -7.87 13.93
CA ARG A 341 16.34 -8.72 15.14
C ARG A 341 14.94 -8.98 15.72
N ALA A 342 14.09 -7.95 15.76
CA ALA A 342 12.72 -8.08 16.24
C ALA A 342 11.90 -9.00 15.32
N LEU A 343 11.99 -8.80 14.00
CA LEU A 343 11.35 -9.65 13.00
C LEU A 343 11.80 -11.12 13.09
N GLN A 344 13.12 -11.38 13.17
CA GLN A 344 13.65 -12.73 13.29
C GLN A 344 13.16 -13.44 14.57
N LYS A 345 13.06 -12.71 15.68
CA LYS A 345 12.50 -13.24 16.92
C LYS A 345 11.03 -13.62 16.73
N PHE A 346 10.24 -12.76 16.11
CA PHE A 346 8.84 -13.01 15.79
C PHE A 346 8.69 -14.23 14.87
N GLN A 347 9.40 -14.27 13.74
CA GLN A 347 9.35 -15.39 12.80
C GLN A 347 9.74 -16.74 13.45
N LYS A 348 10.73 -16.72 14.37
CA LYS A 348 11.08 -17.91 15.17
C LYS A 348 9.93 -18.34 16.08
N GLN A 349 9.24 -17.42 16.73
CA GLN A 349 8.08 -17.74 17.58
C GLN A 349 6.94 -18.36 16.77
N ILE A 350 6.63 -17.81 15.59
CA ILE A 350 5.61 -18.37 14.70
C ILE A 350 5.97 -19.80 14.25
N LYS A 351 7.22 -20.02 13.84
CA LYS A 351 7.67 -21.38 13.45
C LYS A 351 7.53 -22.39 14.58
N LEU A 352 7.81 -22.02 15.82
CA LEU A 352 7.65 -22.89 16.99
C LEU A 352 6.19 -23.23 17.26
N LYS A 353 5.26 -22.31 17.06
CA LYS A 353 3.81 -22.56 17.19
C LYS A 353 3.25 -23.49 16.10
N GLN A 354 3.88 -23.54 14.93
CA GLN A 354 3.46 -24.37 13.79
C GLN A 354 4.11 -25.74 13.75
N SER A 355 5.06 -26.05 14.64
CA SER A 355 5.68 -27.38 14.73
C SER A 355 4.69 -28.37 15.33
N PRO A 356 4.42 -29.52 14.68
CA PRO A 356 3.41 -30.49 15.12
C PRO A 356 3.74 -31.22 16.44
N ASP A 357 4.91 -31.00 17.04
CA ASP A 357 5.40 -31.73 18.21
C ASP A 357 5.15 -31.03 19.56
N ILE A 358 4.28 -30.03 19.63
CA ILE A 358 3.90 -29.44 20.90
C ILE A 358 2.41 -29.76 21.17
N GLU A 359 2.12 -31.02 21.47
CA GLU A 359 0.97 -31.37 22.29
C GLU A 359 1.26 -30.92 23.72
N PHE A 360 0.63 -29.84 24.12
CA PHE A 360 0.50 -29.50 25.53
C PHE A 360 -0.66 -30.32 26.11
N HIS A 361 -0.32 -31.28 26.92
CA HIS A 361 -1.25 -31.99 27.81
C HIS A 361 -1.77 -31.09 28.90
#